data_3dc7eb443a426ffb9d45cd38d3ebf786
#
_entry.id   3dc7eb443a426ffb9d45cd38d3ebf786
#
_cell.length_a   1.000
_cell.length_b   1.000
_cell.length_c   1.000
_cell.angle_alpha   90.00
_cell.angle_beta   90.00
_cell.angle_gamma   90.00
#
_symmetry.space_group_name_H-M   'P 1'
#
loop_
_entity.id
_entity.type
_entity.pdbx_description
1 polymer ?
#
loop_
_entity_poly.entity_id
_entity_poly.type
_entity_poly.pdbx_seq_one_letter_code
_entity_poly.pdbx_strand_id
1 'polypeptide(L)'
;MQVIPAAAAAALVRDESTIFLGGLAMMGLAEEVLIALERRFLAEDHPRNLTTWACGAIGNSGTGGMVHFAHKGMIKRTVAGHFGQTGKELMGMIYADEVEAYNFPQGSLSHLTRHIAAHTPGLLTKVGLGTFVDPRQQGGKLNASAREDLVQLTEFAGEEWLYYPCPKIDVAIIRGTLADEKGNITLDKEG
;
A
#
# COMPACT_ATOMS: atom_id res chain seq x y z
N MET A 1 9.68 -14.45 17.78
CA MET A 1 8.39 -14.30 17.08
C MET A 1 7.27 -14.68 18.03
N GLN A 2 6.08 -14.07 17.91
CA GLN A 2 4.88 -14.46 18.65
C GLN A 2 3.85 -14.99 17.66
N VAL A 3 3.20 -16.10 18.01
CA VAL A 3 2.01 -16.60 17.29
C VAL A 3 0.80 -16.06 18.02
N ILE A 4 0.05 -15.20 17.35
CA ILE A 4 -1.12 -14.50 17.92
C ILE A 4 -2.30 -14.57 16.94
N PRO A 5 -3.55 -14.53 17.42
CA PRO A 5 -4.72 -14.47 16.54
C PRO A 5 -4.79 -13.13 15.79
N ALA A 6 -5.50 -13.12 14.66
CA ALA A 6 -5.63 -11.93 13.79
C ALA A 6 -6.16 -10.69 14.54
N ALA A 7 -7.09 -10.85 15.48
CA ALA A 7 -7.58 -9.75 16.30
C ALA A 7 -6.47 -9.10 17.17
N ALA A 8 -5.57 -9.92 17.75
CA ALA A 8 -4.44 -9.41 18.50
C ALA A 8 -3.41 -8.74 17.58
N ALA A 9 -3.20 -9.24 16.35
CA ALA A 9 -2.36 -8.61 15.35
C ALA A 9 -2.95 -7.25 14.92
N ALA A 10 -4.25 -7.17 14.66
CA ALA A 10 -4.94 -5.93 14.34
C ALA A 10 -4.82 -4.88 15.47
N ALA A 11 -4.79 -5.30 16.74
CA ALA A 11 -4.61 -4.40 17.88
C ALA A 11 -3.23 -3.73 17.93
N LEU A 12 -2.22 -4.27 17.24
CA LEU A 12 -0.88 -3.66 17.15
C LEU A 12 -0.82 -2.47 16.17
N VAL A 13 -1.78 -2.37 15.25
CA VAL A 13 -1.84 -1.28 14.28
C VAL A 13 -2.38 -0.03 14.96
N ARG A 14 -1.60 1.06 14.89
CA ARG A 14 -1.93 2.35 15.51
C ARG A 14 -2.57 3.28 14.48
N ASP A 15 -3.22 4.32 14.98
CA ASP A 15 -3.65 5.43 14.13
C ASP A 15 -2.46 6.01 13.36
N GLU A 16 -2.73 6.51 12.16
CA GLU A 16 -1.78 7.13 11.26
C GLU A 16 -0.65 6.20 10.76
N SER A 17 -0.73 4.89 11.07
CA SER A 17 0.25 3.92 10.59
C SER A 17 0.27 3.84 9.07
N THR A 18 1.48 3.71 8.52
CA THR A 18 1.69 3.32 7.12
C THR A 18 1.83 1.81 7.02
N ILE A 19 0.91 1.18 6.31
CA ILE A 19 0.80 -0.28 6.17
C ILE A 19 1.20 -0.69 4.76
N PHE A 20 2.15 -1.61 4.64
CA PHE A 20 2.41 -2.31 3.39
C PHE A 20 1.57 -3.58 3.33
N LEU A 21 0.81 -3.76 2.24
CA LEU A 21 0.00 -4.93 1.96
C LEU A 21 0.68 -5.81 0.92
N GLY A 22 1.08 -7.01 1.32
CA GLY A 22 1.60 -8.03 0.41
C GLY A 22 0.46 -8.75 -0.31
N GLY A 23 0.76 -9.24 -1.52
CA GLY A 23 -0.19 -9.98 -2.35
C GLY A 23 -0.51 -9.27 -3.66
N LEU A 24 -1.31 -9.95 -4.49
CA LEU A 24 -1.86 -9.44 -5.74
C LEU A 24 -3.30 -9.96 -5.88
N ALA A 25 -4.26 -9.08 -6.06
CA ALA A 25 -5.68 -9.41 -5.95
C ALA A 25 -5.98 -10.13 -4.61
N MET A 26 -6.38 -11.40 -4.64
CA MET A 26 -6.57 -12.22 -3.44
C MET A 26 -5.42 -13.22 -3.21
N MET A 27 -4.46 -13.31 -4.15
CA MET A 27 -3.33 -14.23 -4.03
C MET A 27 -2.31 -13.70 -3.01
N GLY A 28 -1.85 -14.55 -2.11
CA GLY A 28 -0.88 -14.17 -1.08
C GLY A 28 -1.36 -13.10 -0.10
N LEU A 29 -2.67 -12.84 -0.02
CA LEU A 29 -3.25 -11.83 0.85
C LEU A 29 -3.58 -12.43 2.24
N ALA A 30 -3.19 -11.75 3.30
CA ALA A 30 -3.52 -12.11 4.68
C ALA A 30 -4.90 -11.57 5.07
N GLU A 31 -5.95 -12.05 4.40
CA GLU A 31 -7.32 -11.54 4.46
C GLU A 31 -7.88 -11.49 5.88
N GLU A 32 -7.61 -12.50 6.70
CA GLU A 32 -8.10 -12.57 8.07
C GLU A 32 -7.65 -11.38 8.93
N VAL A 33 -6.44 -10.87 8.69
CA VAL A 33 -5.93 -9.68 9.40
C VAL A 33 -6.64 -8.42 8.93
N LEU A 34 -6.97 -8.32 7.64
CA LEU A 34 -7.71 -7.18 7.08
C LEU A 34 -9.12 -7.13 7.64
N ILE A 35 -9.80 -8.29 7.69
CA ILE A 35 -11.12 -8.42 8.34
C ILE A 35 -11.06 -8.03 9.83
N ALA A 36 -10.01 -8.43 10.53
CA ALA A 36 -9.85 -8.09 11.94
C ALA A 36 -9.63 -6.57 12.14
N LEU A 37 -8.90 -5.91 11.25
CA LEU A 37 -8.73 -4.46 11.25
C LEU A 37 -10.06 -3.73 11.02
N GLU A 38 -10.86 -4.17 10.05
CA GLU A 38 -12.18 -3.63 9.80
C GLU A 38 -13.10 -3.78 11.02
N ARG A 39 -13.18 -4.99 11.58
CA ARG A 39 -13.99 -5.27 12.77
C ARG A 39 -13.62 -4.37 13.95
N ARG A 40 -12.32 -4.18 14.17
CA ARG A 40 -11.83 -3.29 15.21
C ARG A 40 -12.22 -1.85 14.94
N PHE A 41 -12.05 -1.35 13.71
CA PHE A 41 -12.47 0.00 13.35
C PHE A 41 -13.96 0.21 13.57
N LEU A 42 -14.81 -0.72 13.14
CA LEU A 42 -16.27 -0.63 13.31
C LEU A 42 -16.71 -0.68 14.79
N ALA A 43 -15.95 -1.35 15.65
CA ALA A 43 -16.26 -1.48 17.07
C ALA A 43 -15.69 -0.34 17.93
N GLU A 44 -14.49 0.14 17.61
CA GLU A 44 -13.71 1.04 18.46
C GLU A 44 -13.44 2.41 17.82
N ASP A 45 -13.76 2.58 16.52
CA ASP A 45 -13.38 3.73 15.70
C ASP A 45 -11.85 3.90 15.58
N HIS A 46 -11.10 2.80 15.71
CA HIS A 46 -9.64 2.67 15.58
C HIS A 46 -9.26 1.39 14.84
N PRO A 47 -8.16 1.37 14.05
CA PRO A 47 -7.23 2.48 13.79
C PRO A 47 -7.78 3.49 12.78
N ARG A 48 -7.34 4.75 12.87
CA ARG A 48 -7.74 5.86 12.01
C ARG A 48 -6.61 6.36 11.12
N ASN A 49 -6.99 7.02 10.02
CA ASN A 49 -6.08 7.76 9.13
C ASN A 49 -4.92 6.92 8.58
N LEU A 50 -5.17 5.67 8.30
CA LEU A 50 -4.16 4.75 7.78
C LEU A 50 -3.69 5.18 6.37
N THR A 51 -2.42 4.96 6.10
CA THR A 51 -1.84 5.00 4.75
C THR A 51 -1.56 3.58 4.30
N THR A 52 -2.05 3.17 3.14
CA THR A 52 -1.76 1.84 2.58
C THR A 52 -0.84 1.93 1.37
N TRP A 53 0.12 1.01 1.28
CA TRP A 53 0.99 0.79 0.13
C TRP A 53 0.87 -0.65 -0.34
N ALA A 54 0.73 -0.84 -1.66
CA ALA A 54 0.70 -2.15 -2.29
C ALA A 54 1.38 -2.09 -3.66
N CYS A 55 2.06 -3.17 -4.07
CA CYS A 55 2.67 -3.22 -5.39
C CYS A 55 1.63 -3.25 -6.51
N GLY A 56 0.54 -3.99 -6.33
CA GLY A 56 -0.56 -4.11 -7.29
C GLY A 56 -1.91 -3.80 -6.68
N ALA A 57 -2.99 -4.15 -7.38
CA ALA A 57 -4.32 -4.11 -6.81
C ALA A 57 -4.50 -5.19 -5.76
N ILE A 58 -5.13 -4.86 -4.65
CA ILE A 58 -5.47 -5.77 -3.56
C ILE A 58 -6.98 -5.87 -3.46
N GLY A 59 -7.53 -7.06 -3.63
CA GLY A 59 -8.96 -7.33 -3.52
C GLY A 59 -9.54 -8.12 -4.68
N ASN A 60 -10.87 -8.29 -4.66
CA ASN A 60 -11.65 -9.02 -5.67
C ASN A 60 -12.81 -8.18 -6.26
N SER A 61 -12.76 -6.89 -6.13
CA SER A 61 -13.82 -5.94 -6.53
C SER A 61 -15.14 -6.09 -5.76
N GLY A 62 -15.17 -6.88 -4.69
CA GLY A 62 -16.40 -7.19 -3.96
C GLY A 62 -16.22 -7.19 -2.46
N THR A 63 -15.84 -8.34 -1.89
CA THR A 63 -15.91 -8.59 -0.46
C THR A 63 -14.57 -8.77 0.23
N GLY A 64 -13.45 -8.71 -0.51
CA GLY A 64 -12.12 -8.98 0.04
C GLY A 64 -11.08 -7.92 -0.33
N GLY A 65 -10.01 -7.88 0.45
CA GLY A 65 -8.89 -7.00 0.24
C GLY A 65 -9.14 -5.56 0.72
N MET A 66 -8.91 -4.59 -0.16
CA MET A 66 -9.00 -3.16 0.19
C MET A 66 -10.40 -2.69 0.59
N VAL A 67 -11.45 -3.45 0.30
CA VAL A 67 -12.80 -3.11 0.74
C VAL A 67 -12.91 -2.99 2.27
N HIS A 68 -12.10 -3.75 3.02
CA HIS A 68 -12.05 -3.69 4.48
C HIS A 68 -11.51 -2.36 5.04
N PHE A 69 -10.86 -1.54 4.21
CA PHE A 69 -10.40 -0.21 4.56
C PHE A 69 -11.34 0.91 4.11
N ALA A 70 -12.39 0.57 3.33
CA ALA A 70 -13.28 1.54 2.70
C ALA A 70 -14.29 2.16 3.69
N HIS A 71 -13.80 2.65 4.82
CA HIS A 71 -14.59 3.31 5.86
C HIS A 71 -14.06 4.72 6.10
N LYS A 72 -14.98 5.70 6.19
CA LYS A 72 -14.62 7.09 6.42
C LYS A 72 -13.87 7.27 7.76
N GLY A 73 -12.68 7.83 7.68
CA GLY A 73 -11.79 8.02 8.81
C GLY A 73 -10.85 6.84 9.09
N MET A 74 -11.07 5.64 8.53
CA MET A 74 -10.13 4.54 8.66
C MET A 74 -8.91 4.72 7.77
N ILE A 75 -9.13 5.04 6.49
CA ILE A 75 -8.06 5.25 5.52
C ILE A 75 -7.96 6.73 5.14
N LYS A 76 -6.75 7.26 5.10
CA LYS A 76 -6.41 8.61 4.66
C LYS A 76 -5.81 8.60 3.25
N ARG A 77 -4.94 7.63 2.97
CA ARG A 77 -4.15 7.57 1.74
C ARG A 77 -3.99 6.13 1.26
N THR A 78 -4.00 5.94 -0.04
CA THR A 78 -3.66 4.67 -0.67
C THR A 78 -2.72 4.89 -1.85
N VAL A 79 -1.68 4.05 -1.93
CA VAL A 79 -0.68 4.05 -3.01
C VAL A 79 -0.61 2.64 -3.59
N ALA A 80 -0.91 2.49 -4.87
CA ALA A 80 -0.89 1.18 -5.51
C ALA A 80 -0.55 1.26 -7.00
N GLY A 81 -0.16 0.12 -7.57
CA GLY A 81 0.07 0.00 -9.01
C GLY A 81 -1.20 -0.08 -9.84
N HIS A 82 -2.35 -0.40 -9.22
CA HIS A 82 -3.63 -0.56 -9.88
C HIS A 82 -4.78 -0.52 -8.86
N PHE A 83 -5.95 0.00 -9.25
CA PHE A 83 -7.13 0.13 -8.37
C PHE A 83 -8.36 -0.66 -8.83
N GLY A 84 -8.31 -1.38 -9.95
CA GLY A 84 -9.49 -2.04 -10.53
C GLY A 84 -10.12 -3.16 -9.68
N GLN A 85 -9.45 -3.61 -8.62
CA GLN A 85 -9.91 -4.71 -7.76
C GLN A 85 -10.16 -4.26 -6.30
N THR A 86 -10.04 -2.97 -6.01
CA THR A 86 -10.15 -2.44 -4.62
C THR A 86 -11.60 -2.31 -4.12
N GLY A 87 -12.58 -2.54 -4.98
CA GLY A 87 -14.01 -2.41 -4.66
C GLY A 87 -14.59 -1.03 -4.98
N LYS A 88 -15.89 -0.98 -5.22
CA LYS A 88 -16.62 0.25 -5.59
C LYS A 88 -16.68 1.26 -4.45
N GLU A 89 -16.68 0.78 -3.20
CA GLU A 89 -16.74 1.60 -1.99
C GLU A 89 -15.49 2.49 -1.89
N LEU A 90 -14.30 1.89 -1.96
CA LEU A 90 -13.04 2.65 -1.93
C LEU A 90 -12.90 3.55 -3.16
N MET A 91 -13.26 3.06 -4.34
CA MET A 91 -13.26 3.89 -5.55
C MET A 91 -14.21 5.09 -5.43
N GLY A 92 -15.39 4.90 -4.80
CA GLY A 92 -16.32 5.99 -4.50
C GLY A 92 -15.69 7.06 -3.60
N MET A 93 -14.99 6.66 -2.55
CA MET A 93 -14.26 7.57 -1.65
C MET A 93 -13.12 8.32 -2.38
N ILE A 94 -12.40 7.64 -3.29
CA ILE A 94 -11.34 8.26 -4.10
C ILE A 94 -11.95 9.32 -5.05
N TYR A 95 -13.05 9.00 -5.74
CA TYR A 95 -13.75 9.95 -6.63
C TYR A 95 -14.40 11.11 -5.89
N ALA A 96 -14.77 10.92 -4.63
CA ALA A 96 -15.31 11.96 -3.76
C ALA A 96 -14.21 12.81 -3.07
N ASP A 97 -12.93 12.60 -3.39
CA ASP A 97 -11.78 13.25 -2.73
C ASP A 97 -11.70 13.02 -1.20
N GLU A 98 -12.31 11.96 -0.70
CA GLU A 98 -12.27 11.59 0.72
C GLU A 98 -11.00 10.82 1.11
N VAL A 99 -10.29 10.21 0.13
CA VAL A 99 -9.04 9.45 0.31
C VAL A 99 -8.03 9.91 -0.73
N GLU A 100 -6.82 10.26 -0.29
CA GLU A 100 -5.71 10.56 -1.17
C GLU A 100 -5.30 9.30 -1.94
N ALA A 101 -5.26 9.33 -3.26
CA ALA A 101 -4.92 8.16 -4.07
C ALA A 101 -3.78 8.44 -5.05
N TYR A 102 -2.81 7.52 -5.08
CA TYR A 102 -1.65 7.59 -5.96
C TYR A 102 -1.49 6.28 -6.73
N ASN A 103 -1.28 6.39 -8.04
CA ASN A 103 -1.00 5.25 -8.89
C ASN A 103 0.42 5.34 -9.45
N PHE A 104 1.25 4.38 -9.09
CA PHE A 104 2.64 4.28 -9.54
C PHE A 104 2.88 2.98 -10.32
N PRO A 105 3.90 2.93 -11.19
CA PRO A 105 4.25 1.71 -11.90
C PRO A 105 4.49 0.56 -10.92
N GLN A 106 3.80 -0.55 -11.10
CA GLN A 106 3.87 -1.72 -10.21
C GLN A 106 5.30 -2.22 -10.03
N GLY A 107 6.10 -2.24 -11.10
CA GLY A 107 7.51 -2.61 -11.04
C GLY A 107 8.33 -1.65 -10.17
N SER A 108 8.08 -0.34 -10.25
CA SER A 108 8.74 0.65 -9.39
C SER A 108 8.40 0.45 -7.93
N LEU A 109 7.11 0.18 -7.60
CA LEU A 109 6.69 -0.14 -6.23
C LEU A 109 7.35 -1.42 -5.72
N SER A 110 7.44 -2.47 -6.56
CA SER A 110 8.11 -3.71 -6.21
C SER A 110 9.62 -3.52 -5.96
N HIS A 111 10.30 -2.72 -6.79
CA HIS A 111 11.70 -2.38 -6.54
C HIS A 111 11.87 -1.53 -5.28
N LEU A 112 10.95 -0.62 -5.00
CA LEU A 112 10.98 0.23 -3.81
C LEU A 112 11.00 -0.59 -2.51
N THR A 113 10.31 -1.76 -2.46
CA THR A 113 10.37 -2.65 -1.30
C THR A 113 11.78 -3.16 -1.01
N ARG A 114 12.60 -3.41 -2.05
CA ARG A 114 14.00 -3.80 -1.90
C ARG A 114 14.84 -2.64 -1.37
N HIS A 115 14.57 -1.42 -1.83
CA HIS A 115 15.26 -0.23 -1.33
C HIS A 115 14.93 0.03 0.14
N ILE A 116 13.68 -0.18 0.57
CA ILE A 116 13.26 -0.10 1.97
C ILE A 116 14.03 -1.14 2.80
N ALA A 117 14.08 -2.39 2.35
CA ALA A 117 14.80 -3.48 3.04
C ALA A 117 16.32 -3.25 3.10
N ALA A 118 16.88 -2.62 2.08
CA ALA A 118 18.31 -2.28 2.01
C ALA A 118 18.66 -0.98 2.74
N HIS A 119 17.70 -0.29 3.34
CA HIS A 119 17.86 1.02 3.98
C HIS A 119 18.47 2.09 3.06
N THR A 120 18.21 2.00 1.76
CA THR A 120 18.59 3.04 0.80
C THR A 120 17.48 4.11 0.72
N PRO A 121 17.82 5.35 0.33
CA PRO A 121 16.88 6.47 0.44
C PRO A 121 15.71 6.40 -0.54
N GLY A 122 15.79 5.61 -1.62
CA GLY A 122 14.74 5.50 -2.62
C GLY A 122 15.20 4.82 -3.91
N LEU A 123 14.28 4.73 -4.86
CA LEU A 123 14.50 4.18 -6.19
C LEU A 123 14.74 5.30 -7.20
N LEU A 124 15.85 5.22 -7.93
CA LEU A 124 16.13 6.05 -9.11
C LEU A 124 15.83 5.23 -10.38
N THR A 125 14.96 5.73 -11.26
CA THR A 125 14.55 5.00 -12.47
C THR A 125 14.04 5.96 -13.54
N LYS A 126 14.09 5.55 -14.80
CA LYS A 126 13.44 6.26 -15.92
C LYS A 126 12.00 5.80 -16.16
N VAL A 127 11.53 4.77 -15.45
CA VAL A 127 10.16 4.27 -15.57
C VAL A 127 9.16 5.32 -15.08
N GLY A 128 8.30 5.77 -15.97
CA GLY A 128 7.30 6.79 -15.70
C GLY A 128 7.62 8.17 -16.27
N LEU A 129 8.86 8.44 -16.76
CA LEU A 129 9.18 9.72 -17.44
C LEU A 129 8.22 10.00 -18.60
N GLY A 130 7.69 11.21 -18.65
CA GLY A 130 6.76 11.68 -19.69
C GLY A 130 5.36 11.07 -19.60
N THR A 131 5.06 10.22 -18.61
CA THR A 131 3.73 9.68 -18.36
C THR A 131 3.00 10.47 -17.28
N PHE A 132 1.77 10.07 -16.93
CA PHE A 132 1.00 10.71 -15.84
C PHE A 132 1.71 10.64 -14.47
N VAL A 133 2.67 9.75 -14.30
CA VAL A 133 3.49 9.62 -13.08
C VAL A 133 4.57 10.70 -13.00
N ASP A 134 5.00 11.24 -14.14
CA ASP A 134 5.98 12.32 -14.18
C ASP A 134 5.45 13.55 -13.42
N PRO A 135 6.22 14.13 -12.47
CA PRO A 135 5.79 15.31 -11.72
C PRO A 135 5.37 16.51 -12.58
N ARG A 136 5.94 16.62 -13.79
CA ARG A 136 5.55 17.66 -14.76
C ARG A 136 4.14 17.46 -15.33
N GLN A 137 3.54 16.27 -15.15
CA GLN A 137 2.18 15.93 -15.54
C GLN A 137 1.28 15.92 -14.29
N GLN A 138 1.13 14.77 -13.65
CA GLN A 138 0.27 14.59 -12.49
C GLN A 138 1.02 14.07 -11.26
N GLY A 139 2.25 13.54 -11.42
CA GLY A 139 3.01 12.95 -10.31
C GLY A 139 2.36 11.70 -9.72
N GLY A 140 1.59 10.96 -10.53
CA GLY A 140 0.86 9.76 -10.10
C GLY A 140 -0.37 10.02 -9.23
N LYS A 141 -0.76 11.28 -9.02
CA LYS A 141 -1.95 11.68 -8.24
C LYS A 141 -3.22 11.36 -9.02
N LEU A 142 -4.18 10.69 -8.39
CA LEU A 142 -5.44 10.30 -9.03
C LEU A 142 -6.59 11.28 -8.75
N ASN A 143 -6.47 12.12 -7.73
CA ASN A 143 -7.53 13.01 -7.31
C ASN A 143 -6.99 14.29 -6.66
N ALA A 144 -7.85 15.27 -6.40
CA ALA A 144 -7.46 16.58 -5.90
C ALA A 144 -7.02 16.57 -4.43
N SER A 145 -7.44 15.58 -3.64
CA SER A 145 -6.98 15.40 -2.25
C SER A 145 -5.51 14.94 -2.17
N ALA A 146 -4.99 14.26 -3.21
CA ALA A 146 -3.59 13.83 -3.29
C ALA A 146 -2.68 15.02 -3.64
N ARG A 147 -2.14 15.69 -2.64
CA ARG A 147 -1.36 16.95 -2.82
C ARG A 147 0.14 16.76 -2.70
N GLU A 148 0.59 15.80 -1.93
CA GLU A 148 2.02 15.54 -1.69
C GLU A 148 2.72 15.00 -2.94
N ASP A 149 3.97 15.41 -3.18
CA ASP A 149 4.78 14.89 -4.27
C ASP A 149 5.55 13.66 -3.77
N LEU A 150 5.04 12.47 -4.11
CA LEU A 150 5.65 11.18 -3.74
C LEU A 150 6.66 10.68 -4.78
N VAL A 151 6.84 11.40 -5.87
CA VAL A 151 7.85 11.16 -6.91
C VAL A 151 8.47 12.48 -7.31
N GLN A 152 9.76 12.49 -7.58
CA GLN A 152 10.52 13.69 -7.90
C GLN A 152 11.23 13.52 -9.24
N LEU A 153 11.26 14.59 -10.06
CA LEU A 153 12.16 14.66 -11.20
C LEU A 153 13.53 15.07 -10.68
N THR A 154 14.56 14.36 -11.10
CA THR A 154 15.94 14.67 -10.72
C THR A 154 16.88 14.47 -11.90
N GLU A 155 18.03 15.13 -11.87
CA GLU A 155 19.13 14.89 -12.80
C GLU A 155 20.17 14.00 -12.15
N PHE A 156 20.59 12.95 -12.83
CA PHE A 156 21.68 12.09 -12.42
C PHE A 156 22.52 11.67 -13.64
N ALA A 157 23.83 11.83 -13.56
CA ALA A 157 24.77 11.52 -14.64
C ALA A 157 24.44 12.23 -15.99
N GLY A 158 23.93 13.45 -15.93
CA GLY A 158 23.58 14.25 -17.12
C GLY A 158 22.28 13.86 -17.82
N GLU A 159 21.46 13.06 -17.18
CA GLU A 159 20.16 12.60 -17.69
C GLU A 159 19.04 12.81 -16.68
N GLU A 160 17.80 12.96 -17.18
CA GLU A 160 16.60 13.05 -16.36
C GLU A 160 16.20 11.66 -15.81
N TRP A 161 15.84 11.62 -14.53
CA TRP A 161 15.37 10.44 -13.82
C TRP A 161 14.17 10.79 -12.92
N LEU A 162 13.35 9.80 -12.62
CA LEU A 162 12.39 9.86 -11.54
C LEU A 162 13.02 9.24 -10.28
N TYR A 163 12.88 9.95 -9.17
CA TYR A 163 13.27 9.47 -7.85
C TYR A 163 12.03 9.24 -7.01
N TYR A 164 11.86 8.01 -6.55
CA TYR A 164 10.80 7.60 -5.64
C TYR A 164 11.41 7.44 -4.24
N PRO A 165 11.16 8.39 -3.31
CA PRO A 165 11.62 8.26 -1.92
C PRO A 165 11.01 7.01 -1.26
N CYS A 166 11.79 6.32 -0.43
CA CYS A 166 11.27 5.21 0.38
C CYS A 166 10.28 5.75 1.41
N PRO A 167 9.02 5.28 1.43
CA PRO A 167 8.11 5.59 2.52
C PRO A 167 8.59 4.91 3.81
N LYS A 168 8.28 5.51 4.94
CA LYS A 168 8.41 4.83 6.23
C LYS A 168 7.25 3.86 6.37
N ILE A 169 7.52 2.58 6.40
CA ILE A 169 6.52 1.54 6.66
C ILE A 169 6.55 1.20 8.15
N ASP A 170 5.42 1.36 8.84
CA ASP A 170 5.27 1.04 10.25
C ASP A 170 4.86 -0.43 10.45
N VAL A 171 4.05 -0.97 9.53
CA VAL A 171 3.53 -2.34 9.57
C VAL A 171 3.56 -2.95 8.17
N ALA A 172 4.04 -4.19 8.05
CA ALA A 172 3.87 -4.99 6.84
C ALA A 172 2.95 -6.19 7.14
N ILE A 173 1.90 -6.34 6.35
CA ILE A 173 0.97 -7.47 6.41
C ILE A 173 1.24 -8.34 5.19
N ILE A 174 1.82 -9.51 5.42
CA ILE A 174 2.19 -10.45 4.38
C ILE A 174 1.72 -11.86 4.77
N ARG A 175 1.43 -12.68 3.77
CA ARG A 175 1.09 -14.09 3.96
C ARG A 175 2.22 -14.96 3.45
N GLY A 176 2.51 -16.03 4.19
CA GLY A 176 3.45 -17.08 3.80
C GLY A 176 2.90 -18.46 4.13
N THR A 177 3.47 -19.50 3.53
CA THR A 177 3.09 -20.91 3.77
C THR A 177 3.54 -21.37 5.15
N LEU A 178 4.81 -21.10 5.48
CA LEU A 178 5.42 -21.43 6.76
C LEU A 178 6.22 -20.24 7.29
N ALA A 179 6.32 -20.14 8.59
CA ALA A 179 7.20 -19.19 9.25
C ALA A 179 8.01 -19.92 10.35
N ASP A 180 9.30 -19.58 10.45
CA ASP A 180 10.15 -20.07 11.55
C ASP A 180 10.09 -19.13 12.77
N GLU A 181 10.71 -19.53 13.86
CA GLU A 181 10.76 -18.76 15.11
C GLU A 181 11.53 -17.41 14.97
N LYS A 182 12.34 -17.26 13.92
CA LYS A 182 13.10 -16.04 13.62
C LYS A 182 12.32 -15.08 12.72
N GLY A 183 11.16 -15.52 12.19
CA GLY A 183 10.32 -14.73 11.30
C GLY A 183 10.69 -14.88 9.82
N ASN A 184 11.53 -15.85 9.44
CA ASN A 184 11.68 -16.19 8.03
C ASN A 184 10.42 -16.90 7.54
N ILE A 185 9.99 -16.59 6.33
CA ILE A 185 8.79 -17.16 5.72
C ILE A 185 9.11 -17.84 4.39
N THR A 186 8.36 -18.88 4.06
CA THR A 186 8.33 -19.49 2.74
C THR A 186 7.06 -19.14 1.99
N LEU A 187 7.13 -19.11 0.67
CA LEU A 187 6.04 -18.78 -0.25
C LEU A 187 5.85 -19.94 -1.24
N ASP A 188 5.35 -21.07 -0.76
CA ASP A 188 5.23 -22.29 -1.57
C ASP A 188 3.82 -22.47 -2.16
N LYS A 189 2.79 -21.85 -1.56
CA LYS A 189 1.37 -22.06 -1.90
C LYS A 189 0.57 -20.76 -2.04
N GLU A 190 1.21 -19.62 -2.06
CA GLU A 190 0.56 -18.31 -2.05
C GLU A 190 0.22 -17.78 -3.46
N GLY A 191 0.72 -18.42 -4.51
CA GLY A 191 0.44 -18.01 -5.90
C GLY A 191 1.48 -18.49 -6.90
#